data_2915405ff210aa6a4be98c88d7998579
#
_entry.id   2915405ff210aa6a4be98c88d7998579
#
_cell.length_a   1.000
_cell.length_b   1.000
_cell.length_c   1.000
_cell.angle_alpha   90.00
_cell.angle_beta   90.00
_cell.angle_gamma   90.00
#
_symmetry.space_group_name_H-M   'P 1'
#
loop_
_entity.id
_entity.type
_entity.pdbx_description
1 polymer ?
#
loop_
_entity_poly.entity_id
_entity_poly.type
_entity_poly.pdbx_seq_one_letter_code
_entity_poly.pdbx_strand_id
1 'polypeptide(L)'
;MLNIACIMGRLTTDPELKHTQSGVAVTSVTLAVDRSYVKAGEERQTDFITVVAWRGTAECVCKYFRKGQLMVVQGLSLIHI
;
A
#
# COMPACT_ATOMS: atom_id res chain seq x y z
N MET A 1 14.19 19.26 -0.56
CA MET A 1 14.39 17.93 0.06
C MET A 1 13.31 16.99 -0.46
N LEU A 2 13.71 15.86 -0.98
CA LEU A 2 12.77 14.88 -1.53
C LEU A 2 12.59 13.72 -0.55
N ASN A 3 11.35 13.44 -0.19
CA ASN A 3 10.99 12.27 0.59
C ASN A 3 10.20 11.31 -0.30
N ILE A 4 10.89 10.34 -0.87
CA ILE A 4 10.27 9.33 -1.74
C ILE A 4 10.35 7.98 -1.02
N ALA A 5 9.21 7.32 -0.91
CA ALA A 5 9.11 5.96 -0.42
C ALA A 5 8.78 5.03 -1.57
N CYS A 6 9.47 3.90 -1.63
CA CYS A 6 9.15 2.82 -2.56
C CYS A 6 8.87 1.56 -1.75
N ILE A 7 7.67 1.04 -1.87
CA ILE A 7 7.20 -0.08 -1.07
C ILE A 7 6.68 -1.17 -2.00
N MET A 8 7.10 -2.39 -1.74
CA MET A 8 6.62 -3.56 -2.46
C MET A 8 6.05 -4.56 -1.44
N GLY A 9 4.80 -4.92 -1.64
CA GLY A 9 4.12 -5.86 -0.75
C GLY A 9 2.87 -6.43 -1.39
N ARG A 10 2.21 -7.34 -0.68
CA ARG A 10 0.97 -7.97 -1.14
C ARG A 10 -0.22 -7.36 -0.43
N LEU A 11 -1.29 -7.16 -1.18
CA LEU A 11 -2.53 -6.66 -0.61
C LEU A 11 -3.10 -7.68 0.38
N THR A 12 -3.48 -7.20 1.56
CA THR A 12 -4.08 -8.04 2.59
C THR A 12 -5.59 -8.18 2.41
N THR A 13 -6.20 -7.25 1.69
CA THR A 13 -7.64 -7.22 1.40
C THR A 13 -7.87 -6.71 -0.01
N ASP A 14 -9.06 -6.93 -0.54
CA ASP A 14 -9.46 -6.29 -1.78
C ASP A 14 -9.64 -4.79 -1.57
N PRO A 15 -9.12 -3.94 -2.50
CA PRO A 15 -9.31 -2.49 -2.36
C PRO A 15 -10.79 -2.12 -2.49
N GLU A 16 -11.21 -1.17 -1.68
CA GLU A 16 -12.57 -0.64 -1.70
C GLU A 16 -12.52 0.83 -2.06
N LEU A 17 -13.21 1.20 -3.13
CA LEU A 17 -13.28 2.59 -3.57
C LEU A 17 -14.32 3.34 -2.74
N LYS A 18 -13.89 4.45 -2.15
CA LYS A 18 -14.74 5.35 -1.40
C LYS A 18 -14.65 6.75 -2.00
N HIS A 19 -15.60 7.59 -1.67
CA HIS A 19 -15.60 8.99 -2.08
C HIS A 19 -15.73 9.87 -0.84
N THR A 20 -14.97 10.97 -0.83
CA THR A 20 -15.10 11.98 0.21
C THR A 20 -16.39 12.77 0.04
N GLN A 21 -16.73 13.63 0.99
CA GLN A 21 -17.91 14.49 0.90
C GLN A 21 -17.87 15.40 -0.33
N SER A 22 -16.69 15.77 -0.80
CA SER A 22 -16.53 16.57 -2.01
C SER A 22 -16.47 15.75 -3.30
N GLY A 23 -16.69 14.42 -3.22
CA GLY A 23 -16.76 13.55 -4.39
C GLY A 23 -15.40 13.05 -4.88
N VAL A 24 -14.34 13.20 -4.11
CA VAL A 24 -13.01 12.76 -4.49
C VAL A 24 -12.85 11.28 -4.20
N ALA A 25 -12.45 10.50 -5.20
CA ALA A 25 -12.19 9.07 -5.05
C ALA A 25 -10.97 8.84 -4.15
N VAL A 26 -11.09 7.90 -3.23
CA VAL A 26 -10.03 7.52 -2.31
C VAL A 26 -10.12 6.03 -2.00
N THR A 27 -8.98 5.37 -1.88
CA THR A 27 -8.91 4.00 -1.38
C THR A 27 -7.72 3.87 -0.44
N SER A 28 -7.88 2.99 0.54
CA SER A 28 -6.83 2.67 1.49
C SER A 28 -6.59 1.16 1.43
N VAL A 29 -5.35 0.76 1.24
CA VAL A 29 -4.96 -0.64 1.21
C VAL A 29 -3.84 -0.88 2.20
N THR A 30 -3.84 -2.05 2.82
CA THR A 30 -2.75 -2.47 3.69
C THR A 30 -1.92 -3.50 2.97
N LEU A 31 -0.64 -3.23 2.84
CA LEU A 31 0.32 -4.11 2.20
C LEU A 31 1.09 -4.88 3.26
N ALA A 32 1.21 -6.18 3.05
CA ALA A 32 2.11 -7.02 3.83
C ALA A 32 3.47 -7.00 3.16
N VAL A 33 4.45 -6.43 3.85
CA VAL A 33 5.81 -6.25 3.35
C VAL A 33 6.74 -7.13 4.15
N ASP A 34 7.33 -8.13 3.51
CA ASP A 34 8.31 -8.98 4.16
C ASP A 34 9.64 -8.25 4.29
N ARG A 35 10.26 -8.35 5.45
CA ARG A 35 11.61 -7.83 5.62
C ARG A 35 12.58 -8.64 4.78
N SER A 36 13.42 -7.95 4.03
CA SER A 36 14.33 -8.55 3.08
C SER A 36 15.49 -9.31 3.72
N TYR A 37 15.72 -9.11 5.02
CA TYR A 37 16.81 -9.75 5.73
C TYR A 37 16.29 -10.55 6.92
N VAL A 38 16.55 -11.87 6.87
CA VAL A 38 16.21 -12.78 7.97
C VAL A 38 17.47 -13.57 8.28
N LYS A 39 17.94 -13.50 9.52
CA LYS A 39 19.05 -14.34 9.98
C LYS A 39 18.60 -15.81 10.06
N ALA A 40 19.53 -16.72 9.81
CA ALA A 40 19.25 -18.14 9.95
C ALA A 40 18.71 -18.45 11.36
N GLY A 41 17.57 -19.11 11.42
CA GLY A 41 16.93 -19.47 12.68
C GLY A 41 15.95 -18.43 13.24
N GLU A 42 15.80 -17.27 12.61
CA GLU A 42 14.82 -16.26 13.01
C GLU A 42 13.54 -16.39 12.17
N GLU A 43 12.42 -16.07 12.78
CA GLU A 43 11.16 -16.01 12.06
C GLU A 43 11.13 -14.82 11.12
N ARG A 44 10.49 -14.99 9.96
CA ARG A 44 10.23 -13.87 9.06
C ARG A 44 9.29 -12.88 9.72
N GLN A 45 9.69 -11.63 9.68
CA GLN A 45 8.85 -10.54 10.16
C GLN A 45 8.19 -9.86 8.97
N THR A 46 6.90 -9.59 9.12
CA THR A 46 6.12 -8.90 8.11
C THR A 46 5.66 -7.57 8.68
N ASP A 47 5.90 -6.51 7.93
CA ASP A 47 5.38 -5.19 8.26
C ASP A 47 4.09 -4.95 7.50
N PHE A 48 3.09 -4.40 8.18
CA PHE A 48 1.82 -4.02 7.57
C PHE A 48 1.79 -2.52 7.39
N ILE A 49 1.79 -2.08 6.13
CA ILE A 49 1.88 -0.67 5.78
C ILE A 49 0.60 -0.25 5.07
N THR A 50 -0.06 0.78 5.59
CA THR A 50 -1.27 1.31 4.99
C THR A 50 -0.90 2.36 3.94
N VAL A 51 -1.42 2.19 2.74
CA VAL A 51 -1.22 3.08 1.60
C VAL A 51 -2.56 3.69 1.23
N VAL A 52 -2.57 5.00 1.08
CA VAL A 52 -3.77 5.73 0.66
C VAL A 52 -3.56 6.25 -0.75
N ALA A 53 -4.49 5.98 -1.63
CA ALA A 53 -4.48 6.45 -3.00
C ALA A 53 -5.71 7.34 -3.25
N TRP A 54 -5.53 8.34 -4.09
CA TRP A 54 -6.54 9.36 -4.36
C TRP A 54 -6.83 9.46 -5.85
N ARG A 55 -8.08 9.84 -6.19
CA ARG A 55 -8.52 10.18 -7.55
C ARG A 55 -8.30 9.03 -8.53
N GLY A 56 -7.69 9.30 -9.68
CA GLY A 56 -7.45 8.29 -10.71
C GLY A 56 -6.59 7.12 -10.25
N THR A 57 -5.64 7.36 -9.35
CA THR A 57 -4.83 6.30 -8.75
C THR A 57 -5.69 5.38 -7.90
N ALA A 58 -6.64 5.93 -7.13
CA ALA A 58 -7.57 5.14 -6.34
C ALA A 58 -8.44 4.24 -7.23
N GLU A 59 -8.96 4.78 -8.31
CA GLU A 59 -9.77 4.04 -9.27
C GLU A 59 -8.96 2.93 -9.93
N CYS A 60 -7.72 3.22 -10.32
CA CYS A 60 -6.81 2.24 -10.90
C CYS A 60 -6.52 1.08 -9.93
N VAL A 61 -6.22 1.40 -8.69
CA VAL A 61 -5.96 0.38 -7.66
C VAL A 61 -7.17 -0.52 -7.47
N CYS A 62 -8.35 0.05 -7.36
CA CYS A 62 -9.57 -0.74 -7.15
C CYS A 62 -9.94 -1.58 -8.37
N LYS A 63 -9.59 -1.13 -9.57
CA LYS A 63 -9.89 -1.82 -10.82
C LYS A 63 -8.95 -2.99 -11.10
N TYR A 64 -7.67 -2.82 -10.83
CA TYR A 64 -6.64 -3.77 -11.28
C TYR A 64 -6.05 -4.64 -10.18
N PHE A 65 -6.18 -4.27 -8.93
CA PHE A 65 -5.56 -5.00 -7.82
C PHE A 65 -6.58 -5.73 -6.97
N ARG A 66 -6.20 -6.89 -6.47
CA ARG A 66 -7.01 -7.73 -5.60
C ARG A 66 -6.15 -8.28 -4.47
N LYS A 67 -6.80 -8.77 -3.42
CA LYS A 67 -6.15 -9.41 -2.28
C LYS A 67 -5.13 -10.45 -2.74
N GLY A 68 -3.96 -10.42 -2.15
CA GLY A 68 -2.88 -11.36 -2.41
C GLY A 68 -1.96 -10.99 -3.57
N GLN A 69 -2.33 -9.99 -4.37
CA GLN A 69 -1.48 -9.53 -5.47
C GLN A 69 -0.32 -8.68 -4.96
N LEU A 70 0.81 -8.82 -5.63
CA LEU A 70 1.99 -8.00 -5.37
C LEU A 70 1.79 -6.61 -5.95
N MET A 71 2.03 -5.59 -5.15
CA MET A 71 1.94 -4.20 -5.56
C MET A 71 3.24 -3.48 -5.23
N VAL A 72 3.71 -2.68 -6.17
CA VAL A 72 4.82 -1.74 -5.95
C VAL A 72 4.26 -0.33 -5.92
N VAL A 73 4.53 0.37 -4.82
CA VAL A 73 4.06 1.72 -4.61
C VAL A 73 5.24 2.66 -4.46
N GLN A 74 5.24 3.71 -5.24
CA GLN A 74 6.19 4.81 -5.12
C GLN A 74 5.41 6.10 -4.89
N GLY A 75 5.80 6.84 -3.89
CA GLY A 75 5.12 8.09 -3.58
C GLY A 75 5.89 8.97 -2.62
N LEU A 76 5.36 10.16 -2.41
CA LEU A 76 5.86 11.06 -1.39
C LEU A 76 5.47 10.52 -0.02
N SER A 77 6.46 10.26 0.81
CA SER A 77 6.21 9.85 2.18
C SER A 77 5.96 11.08 3.04
N LEU A 78 4.73 11.27 3.45
CA LEU A 78 4.40 12.13 4.57
C LEU A 78 4.42 11.24 5.79
N ILE A 79 5.52 11.26 6.48
CA ILE A 79 5.81 10.26 7.48
C ILE A 79 4.91 10.36 8.68
N HIS A 80 4.08 9.38 8.87
CA HIS A 80 3.62 9.02 10.19
C HIS A 80 3.74 7.50 10.32
N ILE A 81 4.80 7.12 10.95
CA ILE A 81 4.95 5.75 11.37
C ILE A 81 4.35 5.63 12.76
#